data_ea6d91636ef09207a7316e9f8d514b3d
#
_entry.id   ea6d91636ef09207a7316e9f8d514b3d
#
_cell.length_a   1.000
_cell.length_b   1.000
_cell.length_c   1.000
_cell.angle_alpha   90.00
_cell.angle_beta   90.00
_cell.angle_gamma   90.00
#
_symmetry.space_group_name_H-M   'P 1'
#
loop_
_entity.id
_entity.type
_entity.pdbx_description
1 polymer ?
#
loop_
_entity_poly.entity_id
_entity_poly.type
_entity_poly.pdbx_seq_one_letter_code
_entity_poly.pdbx_strand_id
1 'polypeptide(L)'
;MKYIAAALLVCTLMMSGFQAQAAEVPTKKTAQVQSGLYVTAKEAWDMMQKDEKIILIDVRDPIEIMFTGFTDETDIHVPYLISDRTKKNPKKPVYAMSKNPNFVKEVKEALLAKNVSKDTALIFMCRSGSTRSAPAADLFYNEGWTHSYTMVDGFEGGKSKDGKSKGVRNVNGWRNSGLPWGYKLNFEKMYLADH
;
A
#
# COMPACT_ATOMS: atom_id res chain seq x y z
N MET A 1 -53.87 -43.17 -21.57
CA MET A 1 -52.50 -43.13 -21.14
C MET A 1 -51.94 -41.75 -21.47
N LYS A 2 -51.82 -40.89 -20.46
CA LYS A 2 -51.35 -39.49 -20.63
C LYS A 2 -49.93 -39.38 -20.04
N TYR A 3 -48.95 -39.13 -20.87
CA TYR A 3 -47.56 -38.93 -20.44
C TYR A 3 -47.39 -37.46 -20.05
N ILE A 4 -47.10 -37.23 -18.76
CA ILE A 4 -46.71 -35.90 -18.23
C ILE A 4 -45.18 -35.85 -18.34
N ALA A 5 -44.67 -35.03 -19.24
CA ALA A 5 -43.26 -34.72 -19.33
C ALA A 5 -42.92 -33.60 -18.30
N ALA A 6 -42.17 -33.97 -17.27
CA ALA A 6 -41.61 -33.00 -16.32
C ALA A 6 -40.34 -32.37 -16.91
N ALA A 7 -40.39 -31.09 -17.26
CA ALA A 7 -39.22 -30.35 -17.68
C ALA A 7 -38.48 -29.89 -16.43
N LEU A 8 -37.29 -30.45 -16.15
CA LEU A 8 -36.35 -29.97 -15.15
C LEU A 8 -35.64 -28.72 -15.71
N LEU A 9 -36.01 -27.57 -15.17
CA LEU A 9 -35.30 -26.31 -15.42
C LEU A 9 -34.05 -26.28 -14.55
N VAL A 10 -32.89 -26.60 -15.13
CA VAL A 10 -31.60 -26.45 -14.46
C VAL A 10 -31.19 -24.97 -14.51
N CYS A 11 -31.40 -24.28 -13.40
CA CYS A 11 -30.94 -22.91 -13.23
C CYS A 11 -29.44 -22.95 -12.90
N THR A 12 -28.58 -22.85 -13.91
CA THR A 12 -27.13 -22.61 -13.73
C THR A 12 -26.93 -21.21 -13.26
N LEU A 13 -26.75 -21.03 -11.93
CA LEU A 13 -26.21 -19.79 -11.37
C LEU A 13 -24.78 -19.60 -11.91
N MET A 14 -24.65 -18.74 -12.90
CA MET A 14 -23.35 -18.18 -13.27
C MET A 14 -22.87 -17.31 -12.09
N MET A 15 -22.10 -17.87 -11.19
CA MET A 15 -21.25 -17.10 -10.30
C MET A 15 -20.18 -16.43 -11.17
N SER A 16 -20.45 -15.22 -11.63
CA SER A 16 -19.41 -14.31 -12.14
C SER A 16 -18.50 -13.96 -10.96
N GLY A 17 -17.51 -14.81 -10.73
CA GLY A 17 -16.40 -14.48 -9.83
C GLY A 17 -15.75 -13.21 -10.37
N PHE A 18 -15.96 -12.11 -9.68
CA PHE A 18 -15.15 -10.92 -9.85
C PHE A 18 -13.72 -11.30 -9.43
N GLN A 19 -12.91 -11.73 -10.39
CA GLN A 19 -11.47 -11.81 -10.17
C GLN A 19 -11.01 -10.37 -9.98
N ALA A 20 -10.66 -10.01 -8.76
CA ALA A 20 -9.91 -8.79 -8.49
C ALA A 20 -8.64 -8.90 -9.35
N GLN A 21 -8.56 -8.08 -10.39
CA GLN A 21 -7.42 -8.08 -11.29
C GLN A 21 -6.27 -7.47 -10.49
N ALA A 22 -5.33 -8.32 -10.09
CA ALA A 22 -4.13 -7.86 -9.39
C ALA A 22 -3.36 -6.89 -10.29
N ALA A 23 -2.79 -5.84 -9.69
CA ALA A 23 -2.00 -4.88 -10.43
C ALA A 23 -0.88 -5.56 -11.23
N GLU A 24 -0.57 -5.02 -12.40
CA GLU A 24 0.50 -5.55 -13.24
C GLU A 24 1.84 -5.53 -12.50
N VAL A 25 2.65 -6.55 -12.74
CA VAL A 25 4.01 -6.64 -12.21
C VAL A 25 4.83 -5.43 -12.67
N PRO A 26 5.38 -4.63 -11.75
CA PRO A 26 6.15 -3.46 -12.13
C PRO A 26 7.39 -3.82 -12.97
N THR A 27 7.65 -3.05 -14.03
CA THR A 27 8.84 -3.24 -14.86
C THR A 27 10.15 -2.90 -14.13
N LYS A 28 10.09 -1.98 -13.15
CA LYS A 28 11.25 -1.63 -12.32
C LYS A 28 11.53 -2.71 -11.28
N LYS A 29 12.71 -3.30 -11.29
CA LYS A 29 13.14 -4.29 -10.29
C LYS A 29 13.01 -3.79 -8.84
N THR A 30 13.24 -2.48 -8.57
CA THR A 30 13.09 -1.88 -7.23
C THR A 30 11.64 -1.74 -6.74
N ALA A 31 10.67 -2.09 -7.57
CA ALA A 31 9.25 -2.11 -7.24
C ALA A 31 8.68 -3.54 -7.24
N GLN A 32 9.49 -4.54 -7.59
CA GLN A 32 9.11 -5.95 -7.54
C GLN A 32 9.29 -6.50 -6.13
N VAL A 33 8.44 -7.46 -5.75
CA VAL A 33 8.42 -8.11 -4.44
C VAL A 33 8.47 -9.63 -4.59
N GLN A 34 9.05 -10.30 -3.58
CA GLN A 34 9.21 -11.76 -3.56
C GLN A 34 7.85 -12.49 -3.46
N SER A 35 6.88 -11.89 -2.79
CA SER A 35 5.52 -12.43 -2.70
C SER A 35 4.79 -12.48 -4.05
N GLY A 36 5.21 -11.66 -5.03
CA GLY A 36 4.48 -11.49 -6.29
C GLY A 36 3.14 -10.76 -6.14
N LEU A 37 2.86 -10.14 -4.99
CA LEU A 37 1.57 -9.53 -4.67
C LEU A 37 1.62 -8.01 -4.85
N TYR A 38 0.87 -7.52 -5.82
CA TYR A 38 0.82 -6.13 -6.24
C TYR A 38 -0.62 -5.62 -6.22
N VAL A 39 -0.81 -4.40 -5.74
CA VAL A 39 -2.11 -3.70 -5.77
C VAL A 39 -1.92 -2.24 -6.16
N THR A 40 -2.86 -1.67 -6.89
CA THR A 40 -3.04 -0.23 -7.01
C THR A 40 -3.74 0.32 -5.77
N ALA A 41 -3.75 1.63 -5.59
CA ALA A 41 -4.49 2.28 -4.50
C ALA A 41 -5.99 1.94 -4.53
N LYS A 42 -6.60 1.87 -5.73
CA LYS A 42 -8.01 1.49 -5.89
C LYS A 42 -8.27 0.04 -5.52
N GLU A 43 -7.43 -0.88 -5.96
CA GLU A 43 -7.55 -2.30 -5.61
C GLU A 43 -7.33 -2.52 -4.11
N ALA A 44 -6.36 -1.82 -3.50
CA ALA A 44 -6.15 -1.86 -2.06
C ALA A 44 -7.40 -1.40 -1.31
N TRP A 45 -8.00 -0.27 -1.73
CA TRP A 45 -9.26 0.21 -1.18
C TRP A 45 -10.38 -0.81 -1.30
N ASP A 46 -10.58 -1.37 -2.51
CA ASP A 46 -11.62 -2.37 -2.76
C ASP A 46 -11.42 -3.66 -1.93
N MET A 47 -10.17 -4.04 -1.67
CA MET A 47 -9.84 -5.16 -0.78
C MET A 47 -10.20 -4.85 0.66
N MET A 48 -9.80 -3.67 1.17
CA MET A 48 -10.09 -3.23 2.54
C MET A 48 -11.59 -3.07 2.81
N GLN A 49 -12.38 -2.65 1.80
CA GLN A 49 -13.84 -2.58 1.94
C GLN A 49 -14.51 -3.96 2.02
N LYS A 50 -13.85 -5.02 1.57
CA LYS A 50 -14.36 -6.40 1.61
C LYS A 50 -13.87 -7.17 2.83
N ASP A 51 -12.71 -6.82 3.36
CA ASP A 51 -12.11 -7.46 4.52
C ASP A 51 -11.43 -6.41 5.41
N GLU A 52 -12.09 -6.07 6.50
CA GLU A 52 -11.62 -5.10 7.52
C GLU A 52 -10.37 -5.55 8.29
N LYS A 53 -9.95 -6.82 8.13
CA LYS A 53 -8.73 -7.34 8.75
C LYS A 53 -7.47 -6.94 8.00
N ILE A 54 -7.58 -6.50 6.75
CA ILE A 54 -6.43 -6.07 5.95
C ILE A 54 -5.79 -4.85 6.60
N ILE A 55 -4.47 -4.86 6.72
CA ILE A 55 -3.70 -3.81 7.37
C ILE A 55 -3.00 -2.94 6.33
N LEU A 56 -3.33 -1.66 6.28
CA LEU A 56 -2.63 -0.66 5.47
C LEU A 56 -1.48 -0.04 6.27
N ILE A 57 -0.25 -0.22 5.78
CA ILE A 57 0.98 0.25 6.42
C ILE A 57 1.59 1.37 5.58
N ASP A 58 1.55 2.60 6.08
CA ASP A 58 2.23 3.73 5.43
C ASP A 58 3.69 3.78 5.89
N VAL A 59 4.61 3.67 4.94
CA VAL A 59 6.05 3.64 5.20
C VAL A 59 6.76 4.93 4.78
N ARG A 60 6.02 6.04 4.66
CA ARG A 60 6.55 7.36 4.34
C ARG A 60 7.17 8.02 5.58
N ASP A 61 8.06 8.96 5.31
CA ASP A 61 8.61 9.85 6.35
C ASP A 61 7.49 10.75 6.92
N PRO A 62 7.40 10.98 8.25
CA PRO A 62 6.39 11.85 8.86
C PRO A 62 6.36 13.27 8.28
N ILE A 63 7.53 13.85 7.98
CA ILE A 63 7.63 15.17 7.37
C ILE A 63 7.06 15.17 5.95
N GLU A 64 7.29 14.09 5.18
CA GLU A 64 6.69 13.93 3.85
C GLU A 64 5.16 13.92 3.93
N ILE A 65 4.60 13.17 4.87
CA ILE A 65 3.15 13.06 5.09
C ILE A 65 2.53 14.42 5.42
N MET A 66 3.18 15.21 6.26
CA MET A 66 2.70 16.54 6.64
C MET A 66 2.48 17.46 5.43
N PHE A 67 3.30 17.34 4.37
CA PHE A 67 3.18 18.16 3.16
C PHE A 67 2.44 17.49 2.00
N THR A 68 2.33 16.17 1.99
CA THR A 68 1.69 15.44 0.87
C THR A 68 0.29 14.96 1.19
N GLY A 69 -0.10 14.97 2.47
CA GLY A 69 -1.36 14.48 2.98
C GLY A 69 -1.29 13.06 3.55
N PHE A 70 -2.34 12.70 4.26
CA PHE A 70 -2.53 11.44 4.98
C PHE A 70 -3.91 10.87 4.72
N THR A 71 -4.08 9.57 4.94
CA THR A 71 -5.39 8.92 4.98
C THR A 71 -5.58 8.23 6.33
N ASP A 72 -6.74 8.48 6.95
CA ASP A 72 -7.15 7.82 8.19
C ASP A 72 -7.42 6.31 8.02
N GLU A 73 -7.43 5.83 6.79
CA GLU A 73 -7.50 4.39 6.48
C GLU A 73 -6.16 3.66 6.78
N THR A 74 -5.10 4.41 7.06
CA THR A 74 -3.84 3.84 7.53
C THR A 74 -4.00 3.24 8.91
N ASP A 75 -3.61 1.96 9.07
CA ASP A 75 -3.63 1.25 10.36
C ASP A 75 -2.32 1.43 11.14
N ILE A 76 -1.21 1.45 10.42
CA ILE A 76 0.14 1.55 10.98
C ILE A 76 0.95 2.53 10.15
N HIS A 77 1.54 3.52 10.80
CA HIS A 77 2.52 4.40 10.16
C HIS A 77 3.89 4.23 10.83
N VAL A 78 4.83 3.67 10.09
CA VAL A 78 6.24 3.54 10.50
C VAL A 78 7.12 3.83 9.29
N PRO A 79 8.02 4.83 9.33
CA PRO A 79 8.85 5.16 8.18
C PRO A 79 9.90 4.10 7.89
N TYR A 80 9.95 3.61 6.65
CA TYR A 80 11.04 2.72 6.19
C TYR A 80 12.35 3.47 6.01
N LEU A 81 12.27 4.71 5.49
CA LEU A 81 13.38 5.64 5.35
C LEU A 81 13.01 6.97 6.02
N ILE A 82 13.94 7.54 6.77
CA ILE A 82 13.82 8.82 7.46
C ILE A 82 14.75 9.84 6.78
N SER A 83 14.28 11.06 6.59
CA SER A 83 15.04 12.15 5.99
C SER A 83 16.23 12.56 6.87
N ASP A 84 17.42 12.50 6.32
CA ASP A 84 18.67 12.92 6.98
C ASP A 84 19.04 14.33 6.53
N ARG A 85 18.70 15.32 7.34
CA ARG A 85 18.96 16.75 7.05
C ARG A 85 20.44 17.13 7.11
N THR A 86 21.30 16.24 7.59
CA THR A 86 22.75 16.48 7.67
C THR A 86 23.48 16.05 6.40
N LYS A 87 22.82 15.31 5.51
CA LYS A 87 23.44 14.73 4.32
C LYS A 87 22.70 15.07 3.04
N LYS A 88 23.45 15.30 1.98
CA LYS A 88 22.93 15.43 0.61
C LYS A 88 22.80 14.05 -0.04
N ASN A 89 21.76 13.85 -0.83
CA ASN A 89 21.67 12.67 -1.68
C ASN A 89 22.74 12.76 -2.79
N PRO A 90 23.59 11.73 -3.00
CA PRO A 90 24.70 11.82 -3.97
C PRO A 90 24.24 11.85 -5.43
N LYS A 91 22.99 11.45 -5.71
CA LYS A 91 22.46 11.31 -7.09
C LYS A 91 21.38 12.33 -7.44
N LYS A 92 20.86 13.07 -6.46
CA LYS A 92 19.74 14.00 -6.66
C LYS A 92 19.90 15.23 -5.78
N PRO A 93 19.42 16.40 -6.21
CA PRO A 93 19.48 17.64 -5.42
C PRO A 93 18.41 17.67 -4.31
N VAL A 94 18.46 16.68 -3.39
CA VAL A 94 17.54 16.52 -2.25
C VAL A 94 18.35 16.03 -1.05
N TYR A 95 17.78 16.12 0.14
CA TYR A 95 18.37 15.46 1.33
C TYR A 95 18.49 13.96 1.15
N ALA A 96 19.49 13.37 1.80
CA ALA A 96 19.59 11.91 1.89
C ALA A 96 18.44 11.34 2.73
N MET A 97 18.20 10.06 2.57
CA MET A 97 17.31 9.31 3.46
C MET A 97 18.08 8.12 4.02
N SER A 98 18.01 7.93 5.32
CA SER A 98 18.62 6.81 6.04
C SER A 98 17.56 5.76 6.36
N LYS A 99 17.95 4.49 6.38
CA LYS A 99 17.03 3.42 6.82
C LYS A 99 16.67 3.64 8.29
N ASN A 100 15.41 3.41 8.62
CA ASN A 100 14.99 3.27 10.01
C ASN A 100 15.50 1.92 10.54
N PRO A 101 16.46 1.88 11.48
CA PRO A 101 17.02 0.63 11.97
C PRO A 101 16.01 -0.21 12.75
N ASN A 102 14.97 0.44 13.29
CA ASN A 102 13.93 -0.19 14.09
C ASN A 102 12.68 -0.55 13.28
N PHE A 103 12.64 -0.31 11.97
CA PHE A 103 11.44 -0.47 11.13
C PHE A 103 10.71 -1.79 11.35
N VAL A 104 11.43 -2.92 11.26
CA VAL A 104 10.82 -4.25 11.41
C VAL A 104 10.29 -4.45 12.82
N LYS A 105 11.05 -4.03 13.84
CA LYS A 105 10.66 -4.13 15.24
C LYS A 105 9.37 -3.34 15.50
N GLU A 106 9.36 -2.07 15.12
CA GLU A 106 8.25 -1.14 15.37
C GLU A 106 6.95 -1.59 14.67
N VAL A 107 7.03 -2.03 13.41
CA VAL A 107 5.86 -2.55 12.69
C VAL A 107 5.37 -3.86 13.34
N LYS A 108 6.29 -4.77 13.75
CA LYS A 108 5.90 -6.02 14.44
C LYS A 108 5.21 -5.73 15.78
N GLU A 109 5.70 -4.79 16.54
CA GLU A 109 5.07 -4.36 17.81
C GLU A 109 3.66 -3.81 17.58
N ALA A 110 3.48 -2.98 16.53
CA ALA A 110 2.17 -2.45 16.16
C ALA A 110 1.20 -3.56 15.69
N LEU A 111 1.68 -4.53 14.91
CA LEU A 111 0.89 -5.70 14.48
C LEU A 111 0.48 -6.58 15.68
N LEU A 112 1.40 -6.81 16.62
CA LEU A 112 1.12 -7.56 17.85
C LEU A 112 0.09 -6.84 18.73
N ALA A 113 0.22 -5.55 18.93
CA ALA A 113 -0.73 -4.74 19.70
C ALA A 113 -2.16 -4.79 19.13
N LYS A 114 -2.28 -4.99 17.81
CA LYS A 114 -3.55 -5.16 17.10
C LYS A 114 -3.99 -6.64 17.00
N ASN A 115 -3.26 -7.59 17.57
CA ASN A 115 -3.50 -9.04 17.47
C ASN A 115 -3.57 -9.54 16.01
N VAL A 116 -2.76 -8.98 15.11
CA VAL A 116 -2.73 -9.33 13.69
C VAL A 116 -2.04 -10.67 13.49
N SER A 117 -2.73 -11.62 12.83
CA SER A 117 -2.21 -12.94 12.46
C SER A 117 -1.26 -12.83 11.25
N LYS A 118 -0.32 -13.78 11.13
CA LYS A 118 0.58 -13.87 9.97
C LYS A 118 -0.11 -14.19 8.66
N ASP A 119 -1.34 -14.69 8.70
CA ASP A 119 -2.17 -14.95 7.52
C ASP A 119 -2.91 -13.69 7.03
N THR A 120 -2.84 -12.60 7.80
CA THR A 120 -3.47 -11.33 7.43
C THR A 120 -2.73 -10.68 6.27
N ALA A 121 -3.47 -10.12 5.32
CA ALA A 121 -2.89 -9.34 4.23
C ALA A 121 -2.37 -8.00 4.75
N LEU A 122 -1.10 -7.71 4.48
CA LEU A 122 -0.43 -6.45 4.76
C LEU A 122 -0.21 -5.69 3.46
N ILE A 123 -0.66 -4.45 3.36
CA ILE A 123 -0.46 -3.60 2.18
C ILE A 123 0.50 -2.47 2.54
N PHE A 124 1.68 -2.48 1.94
CA PHE A 124 2.70 -1.45 2.17
C PHE A 124 2.54 -0.31 1.16
N MET A 125 2.33 0.89 1.66
CA MET A 125 2.17 2.11 0.87
C MET A 125 3.33 3.07 1.10
N CYS A 126 3.96 3.54 0.03
CA CYS A 126 4.90 4.67 0.09
C CYS A 126 4.42 5.80 -0.84
N ARG A 127 5.28 6.73 -1.22
CA ARG A 127 4.91 7.87 -2.06
C ARG A 127 4.43 7.47 -3.46
N SER A 128 5.11 6.49 -4.09
CA SER A 128 4.92 6.15 -5.52
C SER A 128 5.23 4.68 -5.84
N GLY A 129 5.05 3.78 -4.87
CA GLY A 129 5.04 2.34 -5.06
C GLY A 129 6.36 1.69 -5.54
N SER A 130 7.52 2.03 -4.94
CA SER A 130 8.78 1.46 -5.43
C SER A 130 9.80 1.28 -4.30
N THR A 131 10.68 2.26 -4.08
CA THR A 131 11.91 2.12 -3.29
C THR A 131 11.74 1.98 -1.77
N ARG A 132 10.52 2.05 -1.26
CA ARG A 132 10.21 1.91 0.17
C ARG A 132 9.17 0.83 0.42
N SER A 133 8.02 0.88 -0.25
CA SER A 133 6.94 -0.11 -0.06
C SER A 133 7.35 -1.51 -0.50
N ALA A 134 8.00 -1.67 -1.65
CA ALA A 134 8.44 -2.97 -2.12
C ALA A 134 9.47 -3.63 -1.17
N PRO A 135 10.61 -3.00 -0.82
CA PRO A 135 11.53 -3.62 0.13
C PRO A 135 10.94 -3.78 1.54
N ALA A 136 9.99 -2.95 1.97
CA ALA A 136 9.26 -3.15 3.22
C ALA A 136 8.40 -4.41 3.17
N ALA A 137 7.65 -4.62 2.09
CA ALA A 137 6.86 -5.83 1.87
C ALA A 137 7.73 -7.10 1.87
N ASP A 138 8.90 -7.05 1.21
CA ASP A 138 9.86 -8.16 1.20
C ASP A 138 10.41 -8.51 2.59
N LEU A 139 10.68 -7.50 3.44
CA LEU A 139 11.10 -7.75 4.81
C LEU A 139 10.02 -8.55 5.57
N PHE A 140 8.75 -8.17 5.44
CA PHE A 140 7.66 -8.85 6.15
C PHE A 140 7.32 -10.22 5.54
N TYR A 141 7.45 -10.36 4.22
CA TYR A 141 7.38 -11.68 3.57
C TYR A 141 8.41 -12.65 4.16
N ASN A 142 9.66 -12.20 4.31
CA ASN A 142 10.75 -12.99 4.90
C ASN A 142 10.56 -13.27 6.41
N GLU A 143 9.82 -12.43 7.12
CA GLU A 143 9.39 -12.63 8.51
C GLU A 143 8.18 -13.58 8.65
N GLY A 144 7.66 -14.10 7.53
CA GLY A 144 6.59 -15.08 7.47
C GLY A 144 5.18 -14.50 7.28
N TRP A 145 5.02 -13.20 7.01
CA TRP A 145 3.78 -12.62 6.50
C TRP A 145 3.70 -12.81 4.99
N THR A 146 3.27 -13.99 4.55
CA THR A 146 3.28 -14.36 3.12
C THR A 146 2.33 -13.54 2.26
N HIS A 147 1.31 -12.93 2.85
CA HIS A 147 0.38 -12.02 2.19
C HIS A 147 0.81 -10.54 2.27
N SER A 148 2.10 -10.27 2.02
CA SER A 148 2.66 -8.92 1.98
C SER A 148 2.59 -8.32 0.57
N TYR A 149 1.70 -7.34 0.40
CA TYR A 149 1.46 -6.62 -0.85
C TYR A 149 2.28 -5.33 -0.90
N THR A 150 2.69 -4.91 -2.08
CA THR A 150 3.16 -3.54 -2.32
C THR A 150 2.13 -2.76 -3.14
N MET A 151 1.79 -1.54 -2.70
CA MET A 151 0.95 -0.62 -3.47
C MET A 151 1.80 0.04 -4.55
N VAL A 152 1.60 -0.34 -5.83
CA VAL A 152 2.48 -0.01 -6.96
C VAL A 152 2.45 1.46 -7.39
N ASP A 153 1.40 2.18 -7.08
CA ASP A 153 1.24 3.61 -7.36
C ASP A 153 1.38 4.50 -6.10
N GLY A 154 1.29 3.91 -4.92
CA GLY A 154 1.51 4.57 -3.64
C GLY A 154 0.48 5.67 -3.33
N PHE A 155 0.84 6.60 -2.43
CA PHE A 155 -0.04 7.68 -2.01
C PHE A 155 -0.16 8.80 -3.04
N GLU A 156 0.94 9.37 -3.53
CA GLU A 156 0.94 10.49 -4.48
C GLU A 156 0.96 10.09 -5.96
N GLY A 157 1.26 8.84 -6.23
CA GLY A 157 1.28 8.34 -7.60
C GLY A 157 2.47 8.76 -8.46
N GLY A 158 2.29 8.60 -9.76
CA GLY A 158 3.26 8.96 -10.79
C GLY A 158 3.28 10.44 -11.13
N LYS A 159 4.35 10.86 -11.81
CA LYS A 159 4.47 12.22 -12.35
C LYS A 159 3.84 12.29 -13.74
N SER A 160 3.11 13.36 -14.02
CA SER A 160 2.74 13.71 -15.40
C SER A 160 3.98 13.84 -16.27
N LYS A 161 3.93 13.26 -17.44
CA LYS A 161 5.05 13.29 -18.43
C LYS A 161 4.99 14.52 -19.30
N ASP A 162 3.81 15.06 -19.54
CA ASP A 162 3.55 16.06 -20.55
C ASP A 162 2.63 17.19 -20.05
N GLY A 163 2.47 18.23 -20.89
CA GLY A 163 1.57 19.35 -20.66
C GLY A 163 1.98 20.29 -19.51
N LYS A 164 1.03 21.11 -19.05
CA LYS A 164 1.24 22.11 -17.98
C LYS A 164 1.57 21.48 -16.62
N SER A 165 1.18 20.23 -16.42
CA SER A 165 1.43 19.47 -15.17
C SER A 165 2.68 18.61 -15.23
N LYS A 166 3.56 18.77 -16.23
CA LYS A 166 4.79 17.98 -16.34
C LYS A 166 5.60 18.02 -15.04
N GLY A 167 5.89 16.85 -14.48
CA GLY A 167 6.63 16.71 -13.25
C GLY A 167 5.79 16.71 -11.96
N VAL A 168 4.51 17.10 -12.05
CA VAL A 168 3.56 17.05 -10.91
C VAL A 168 3.06 15.63 -10.73
N ARG A 169 2.91 15.20 -9.47
CA ARG A 169 2.36 13.87 -9.12
C ARG A 169 0.84 13.94 -9.09
N ASN A 170 0.20 13.53 -10.16
CA ASN A 170 -1.26 13.59 -10.31
C ASN A 170 -1.80 12.50 -11.26
N VAL A 171 -1.02 11.46 -11.56
CA VAL A 171 -1.43 10.44 -12.56
C VAL A 171 -2.26 9.32 -11.92
N ASN A 172 -1.88 8.81 -10.78
CA ASN A 172 -2.51 7.71 -10.05
C ASN A 172 -2.13 7.81 -8.57
N GLY A 173 -2.28 6.74 -7.80
CA GLY A 173 -2.02 6.72 -6.36
C GLY A 173 -3.25 7.10 -5.55
N TRP A 174 -3.21 6.82 -4.26
CA TRP A 174 -4.31 6.99 -3.34
C TRP A 174 -4.98 8.36 -3.45
N ARG A 175 -4.19 9.42 -3.33
CA ARG A 175 -4.63 10.82 -3.33
C ARG A 175 -5.35 11.24 -4.62
N ASN A 176 -4.92 10.71 -5.77
CA ASN A 176 -5.46 11.10 -7.07
C ASN A 176 -6.56 10.15 -7.58
N SER A 177 -6.92 9.11 -6.80
CA SER A 177 -7.90 8.09 -7.19
C SER A 177 -9.31 8.33 -6.63
N GLY A 178 -9.54 9.50 -6.01
CA GLY A 178 -10.82 9.84 -5.38
C GLY A 178 -11.06 9.13 -4.04
N LEU A 179 -10.01 8.55 -3.44
CA LEU A 179 -10.07 7.85 -2.15
C LEU A 179 -9.97 8.86 -0.99
N PRO A 180 -10.41 8.51 0.23
CA PRO A 180 -10.40 9.44 1.37
C PRO A 180 -8.97 9.81 1.79
N TRP A 181 -8.69 11.10 1.90
CA TRP A 181 -7.43 11.64 2.37
C TRP A 181 -7.57 13.13 2.75
N GLY A 182 -6.60 13.66 3.50
CA GLY A 182 -6.55 15.09 3.88
C GLY A 182 -5.18 15.51 4.37
N TYR A 183 -5.06 16.78 4.80
CA TYR A 183 -3.83 17.31 5.39
C TYR A 183 -3.85 17.31 6.93
N LYS A 184 -5.00 17.04 7.53
CA LYS A 184 -5.11 16.92 8.99
C LYS A 184 -4.51 15.58 9.41
N LEU A 185 -3.47 15.62 10.22
CA LEU A 185 -2.80 14.42 10.74
C LEU A 185 -3.56 13.88 11.95
N ASN A 186 -3.63 12.56 12.05
CA ASN A 186 -4.17 11.84 13.19
C ASN A 186 -3.00 11.29 14.03
N PHE A 187 -2.66 11.96 15.12
CA PHE A 187 -1.53 11.59 15.96
C PHE A 187 -1.70 10.27 16.74
N GLU A 188 -2.89 9.70 16.78
CA GLU A 188 -3.10 8.34 17.29
C GLU A 188 -2.54 7.26 16.34
N LYS A 189 -2.35 7.62 15.07
CA LYS A 189 -1.86 6.73 14.00
C LYS A 189 -0.48 7.12 13.48
N MET A 190 -0.04 8.34 13.75
CA MET A 190 1.21 8.88 13.24
C MET A 190 2.40 8.36 14.03
N TYR A 191 3.46 8.02 13.31
CA TYR A 191 4.76 7.72 13.90
C TYR A 191 5.33 8.93 14.65
N LEU A 192 5.63 8.74 15.91
CA LEU A 192 6.41 9.64 16.74
C LEU A 192 7.70 8.92 17.12
N ALA A 193 8.84 9.54 16.80
CA ALA A 193 10.13 8.97 17.21
C ALA A 193 10.28 9.11 18.73
N ASP A 194 10.75 8.04 19.38
CA ASP A 194 11.21 8.13 20.77
C ASP A 194 12.44 9.04 20.81
N HIS A 195 12.45 10.01 21.74
CA HIS A 195 13.55 10.97 21.97
C HIS A 195 14.54 10.41 22.95
#